data_75b37102c6949f85f224c0a387f3692f
#
_entry.id   75b37102c6949f85f224c0a387f3692f
#
_cell.length_a   1.000
_cell.length_b   1.000
_cell.length_c   1.000
_cell.angle_alpha   90.00
_cell.angle_beta   90.00
_cell.angle_gamma   90.00
#
_symmetry.space_group_name_H-M   'P 1'
#
loop_
_entity.id
_entity.type
_entity.pdbx_description
1 polymer ?
#
loop_
_entity_poly.entity_id
_entity_poly.type
_entity_poly.pdbx_seq_one_letter_code
_entity_poly.pdbx_strand_id
1 'polypeptide(L)'
;MTTIPRDIKERFYKTIKGDISLDNFEQWLYADKELEKYLNATDYLDLISLSFQQSGAKNELWNLLKKHIDLGEFETYKMLELLNEAKQKTERLPHILMKFYDLYCKGYNFFQDLGLGIGLAIEVPRVNNMTADNWDELTSEQQKELLDGFSPQLEECIEEVIYWLETKKIILTGEQDEIGHYEYEDYRTVEEKKSKFWVTVSEDKVTGFYTSKNILWDKKTVKKWWEFWK
;
A
#
# COMPACT_ATOMS: atom_id res chain seq x y z
N MET A 1 3.88 -1.37 -31.90
CA MET A 1 3.56 -0.18 -31.08
C MET A 1 4.79 0.21 -30.29
N THR A 2 5.16 1.46 -30.31
CA THR A 2 6.30 1.97 -29.54
C THR A 2 5.87 2.04 -28.07
N THR A 3 6.70 1.53 -27.15
CA THR A 3 6.38 1.57 -25.72
C THR A 3 6.29 3.01 -25.24
N ILE A 4 5.23 3.35 -24.53
CA ILE A 4 5.05 4.69 -23.94
C ILE A 4 6.18 4.95 -22.92
N PRO A 5 6.90 6.07 -23.03
CA PRO A 5 7.93 6.45 -22.08
C PRO A 5 7.44 6.54 -20.63
N ARG A 6 8.35 6.30 -19.70
CA ARG A 6 8.01 6.25 -18.26
C ARG A 6 7.46 7.58 -17.74
N ASP A 7 8.01 8.69 -18.16
CA ASP A 7 7.58 10.04 -17.78
C ASP A 7 6.15 10.36 -18.23
N ILE A 8 5.75 9.89 -19.42
CA ILE A 8 4.38 10.01 -19.92
C ILE A 8 3.43 9.10 -19.10
N LYS A 9 3.83 7.83 -18.85
CA LYS A 9 3.04 6.93 -17.99
C LYS A 9 2.85 7.52 -16.58
N GLU A 10 3.90 8.05 -15.97
CA GLU A 10 3.81 8.68 -14.64
C GLU A 10 2.85 9.89 -14.65
N ARG A 11 2.83 10.65 -15.73
CA ARG A 11 1.87 11.75 -15.88
C ARG A 11 0.42 11.23 -15.96
N PHE A 12 0.20 10.15 -16.71
CA PHE A 12 -1.11 9.49 -16.75
C PHE A 12 -1.52 9.03 -15.35
N TYR A 13 -0.62 8.36 -14.63
CA TYR A 13 -0.88 7.87 -13.27
C TYR A 13 -1.23 9.00 -12.31
N LYS A 14 -0.46 10.09 -12.31
CA LYS A 14 -0.70 11.26 -11.46
C LYS A 14 -2.04 11.94 -11.79
N THR A 15 -2.41 11.99 -13.07
CA THR A 15 -3.69 12.59 -13.49
C THR A 15 -4.86 11.71 -13.05
N ILE A 16 -4.79 10.39 -13.24
CA ILE A 16 -5.82 9.44 -12.83
C ILE A 16 -6.00 9.48 -11.30
N LYS A 17 -4.91 9.51 -10.56
CA LYS A 17 -4.90 9.60 -9.10
C LYS A 17 -5.48 10.94 -8.62
N GLY A 18 -5.30 12.00 -9.38
CA GLY A 18 -5.78 13.36 -9.07
C GLY A 18 -4.69 14.28 -8.53
N ASP A 19 -3.43 13.88 -8.59
CA ASP A 19 -2.28 14.71 -8.22
C ASP A 19 -2.01 15.80 -9.26
N ILE A 20 -2.41 15.56 -10.51
CA ILE A 20 -2.44 16.54 -11.59
C ILE A 20 -3.91 16.85 -11.91
N SER A 21 -4.27 18.12 -11.90
CA SER A 21 -5.62 18.55 -12.29
C SER A 21 -5.89 18.29 -13.79
N LEU A 22 -7.16 18.15 -14.15
CA LEU A 22 -7.56 17.97 -15.55
C LEU A 22 -7.09 19.13 -16.42
N ASP A 23 -7.16 20.36 -15.92
CA ASP A 23 -6.69 21.57 -16.64
C ASP A 23 -5.17 21.50 -16.90
N ASN A 24 -4.39 21.10 -15.94
CA ASN A 24 -2.94 20.97 -16.11
C ASN A 24 -2.60 19.81 -17.06
N PHE A 25 -3.39 18.75 -17.05
CA PHE A 25 -3.22 17.65 -17.98
C PHE A 25 -3.57 18.08 -19.41
N GLU A 26 -4.68 18.80 -19.60
CA GLU A 26 -5.10 19.36 -20.88
C GLU A 26 -4.05 20.27 -21.49
N GLN A 27 -3.53 21.22 -20.68
CA GLN A 27 -2.45 22.12 -21.13
C GLN A 27 -1.21 21.36 -21.57
N TRP A 28 -0.80 20.36 -20.81
CA TRP A 28 0.32 19.52 -21.17
C TRP A 28 0.05 18.74 -22.47
N LEU A 29 -1.15 18.14 -22.59
CA LEU A 29 -1.56 17.35 -23.74
C LEU A 29 -1.44 18.14 -25.05
N TYR A 30 -1.86 19.42 -25.06
CA TYR A 30 -1.74 20.27 -26.23
C TYR A 30 -0.32 20.79 -26.49
N ALA A 31 0.52 20.84 -25.47
CA ALA A 31 1.90 21.25 -25.59
C ALA A 31 2.85 20.12 -26.01
N ASP A 32 2.53 18.88 -25.68
CA ASP A 32 3.33 17.70 -25.97
C ASP A 32 3.16 17.24 -27.42
N LYS A 33 4.25 17.25 -28.18
CA LYS A 33 4.28 16.85 -29.59
C LYS A 33 4.73 15.39 -29.76
N GLU A 34 5.13 14.74 -28.69
CA GLU A 34 5.69 13.39 -28.75
C GLU A 34 4.62 12.33 -28.51
N LEU A 35 3.55 12.65 -27.77
CA LEU A 35 2.51 11.71 -27.39
C LEU A 35 1.84 11.02 -28.60
N GLU A 36 1.61 11.76 -29.67
CA GLU A 36 1.05 11.22 -30.93
C GLU A 36 1.88 10.04 -31.49
N LYS A 37 3.19 9.98 -31.18
CA LYS A 37 4.06 8.90 -31.68
C LYS A 37 3.84 7.57 -30.92
N TYR A 38 3.27 7.63 -29.74
CA TYR A 38 3.10 6.48 -28.83
C TYR A 38 1.67 5.96 -28.81
N LEU A 39 0.68 6.78 -29.16
CA LEU A 39 -0.71 6.40 -29.26
C LEU A 39 -1.09 6.11 -30.72
N ASN A 40 -2.10 5.30 -30.94
CA ASN A 40 -2.68 5.23 -32.27
C ASN A 40 -3.49 6.52 -32.56
N ALA A 41 -3.69 6.82 -33.84
CA ALA A 41 -4.31 8.06 -34.28
C ALA A 41 -5.73 8.28 -33.70
N THR A 42 -6.52 7.21 -33.56
CA THR A 42 -7.87 7.28 -33.00
C THR A 42 -7.83 7.66 -31.52
N ASP A 43 -7.04 6.93 -30.71
CA ASP A 43 -6.96 7.19 -29.26
C ASP A 43 -6.34 8.57 -28.96
N TYR A 44 -5.39 9.03 -29.81
CA TYR A 44 -4.85 10.38 -29.69
C TYR A 44 -5.91 11.45 -30.00
N LEU A 45 -6.69 11.26 -31.09
CA LEU A 45 -7.78 12.17 -31.44
C LEU A 45 -8.88 12.18 -30.38
N ASP A 46 -9.26 11.02 -29.83
CA ASP A 46 -10.23 10.93 -28.74
C ASP A 46 -9.74 11.71 -27.51
N LEU A 47 -8.46 11.60 -27.21
CA LEU A 47 -7.85 12.26 -26.06
C LEU A 47 -7.81 13.79 -26.21
N ILE A 48 -7.39 14.33 -27.37
CA ILE A 48 -7.35 15.77 -27.63
C ILE A 48 -8.73 16.39 -27.86
N SER A 49 -9.74 15.55 -28.15
CA SER A 49 -11.12 16.00 -28.36
C SER A 49 -11.96 15.96 -27.08
N LEU A 50 -11.39 15.42 -25.98
CA LEU A 50 -12.09 15.32 -24.71
C LEU A 50 -12.40 16.72 -24.15
N SER A 51 -13.65 16.91 -23.74
CA SER A 51 -14.07 18.15 -23.07
C SER A 51 -13.71 18.08 -21.58
N PHE A 52 -12.53 18.56 -21.20
CA PHE A 52 -11.99 18.45 -19.84
C PHE A 52 -12.80 19.22 -18.78
N GLN A 53 -13.62 20.18 -19.20
CA GLN A 53 -14.43 21.01 -18.29
C GLN A 53 -15.82 20.41 -17.99
N GLN A 54 -16.20 19.33 -18.67
CA GLN A 54 -17.54 18.74 -18.47
C GLN A 54 -17.59 17.83 -17.25
N SER A 55 -18.80 17.67 -16.70
CA SER A 55 -19.07 16.67 -15.69
C SER A 55 -18.81 15.27 -16.25
N GLY A 56 -17.99 14.47 -15.57
CA GLY A 56 -17.61 13.13 -16.03
C GLY A 56 -16.31 13.04 -16.80
N ALA A 57 -15.66 14.16 -17.16
CA ALA A 57 -14.39 14.18 -17.90
C ALA A 57 -13.32 13.26 -17.30
N LYS A 58 -13.24 13.15 -15.97
CA LYS A 58 -12.31 12.25 -15.28
C LYS A 58 -12.56 10.78 -15.63
N ASN A 59 -13.81 10.36 -15.69
CA ASN A 59 -14.17 8.98 -16.02
C ASN A 59 -13.90 8.68 -17.50
N GLU A 60 -14.18 9.64 -18.38
CA GLU A 60 -13.89 9.51 -19.81
C GLU A 60 -12.38 9.42 -20.04
N LEU A 61 -11.61 10.32 -19.42
CA LEU A 61 -10.16 10.29 -19.47
C LEU A 61 -9.61 8.95 -18.95
N TRP A 62 -10.12 8.45 -17.82
CA TRP A 62 -9.74 7.12 -17.31
C TRP A 62 -9.99 6.03 -18.34
N ASN A 63 -11.17 6.03 -19.00
CA ASN A 63 -11.52 5.04 -20.00
C ASN A 63 -10.62 5.09 -21.26
N LEU A 64 -10.10 6.27 -21.60
CA LEU A 64 -9.13 6.44 -22.68
C LEU A 64 -7.74 5.94 -22.25
N LEU A 65 -7.25 6.40 -21.11
CA LEU A 65 -5.90 6.12 -20.65
C LEU A 65 -5.68 4.67 -20.23
N LYS A 66 -6.69 4.01 -19.64
CA LYS A 66 -6.57 2.62 -19.19
C LYS A 66 -6.21 1.62 -20.29
N LYS A 67 -6.46 1.97 -21.55
CA LYS A 67 -6.07 1.14 -22.72
C LYS A 67 -4.56 1.15 -22.96
N HIS A 68 -3.87 2.15 -22.43
CA HIS A 68 -2.46 2.44 -22.69
C HIS A 68 -1.56 2.28 -21.46
N ILE A 69 -2.14 1.92 -20.31
CA ILE A 69 -1.40 1.67 -19.08
C ILE A 69 -1.54 0.20 -18.69
N ASP A 70 -0.47 -0.34 -18.14
CA ASP A 70 -0.51 -1.60 -17.43
C ASP A 70 -1.08 -1.36 -16.03
N LEU A 71 -2.16 -2.05 -15.67
CA LEU A 71 -2.81 -1.87 -14.37
C LEU A 71 -1.91 -2.30 -13.22
N GLY A 72 -1.11 -3.35 -13.41
CA GLY A 72 -0.14 -3.82 -12.42
C GLY A 72 0.99 -2.81 -12.20
N GLU A 73 1.51 -2.20 -13.30
CA GLU A 73 2.48 -1.10 -13.19
C GLU A 73 1.88 0.11 -12.44
N PHE A 74 0.61 0.43 -12.71
CA PHE A 74 -0.08 1.53 -12.04
C PHE A 74 -0.30 1.25 -10.56
N GLU A 75 -0.73 0.05 -10.19
CA GLU A 75 -0.87 -0.36 -8.78
C GLU A 75 0.49 -0.34 -8.08
N THR A 76 1.55 -0.85 -8.74
CA THR A 76 2.91 -0.82 -8.22
C THR A 76 3.38 0.62 -7.98
N TYR A 77 3.12 1.53 -8.91
CA TYR A 77 3.43 2.95 -8.75
C TYR A 77 2.76 3.54 -7.50
N LYS A 78 1.45 3.35 -7.34
CA LYS A 78 0.70 3.83 -6.17
C LYS A 78 1.24 3.24 -4.86
N MET A 79 1.59 1.97 -4.89
CA MET A 79 2.11 1.27 -3.73
C MET A 79 3.47 1.80 -3.30
N LEU A 80 4.39 2.01 -4.26
CA LEU A 80 5.70 2.60 -3.99
C LEU A 80 5.60 4.03 -3.47
N GLU A 81 4.66 4.84 -3.98
CA GLU A 81 4.41 6.18 -3.44
C GLU A 81 3.95 6.12 -1.98
N LEU A 82 3.00 5.23 -1.66
CA LEU A 82 2.48 5.07 -0.30
C LEU A 82 3.57 4.61 0.69
N LEU A 83 4.40 3.64 0.27
CA LEU A 83 5.54 3.15 1.06
C LEU A 83 6.60 4.25 1.27
N ASN A 84 6.92 5.02 0.23
CA ASN A 84 7.87 6.12 0.34
C ASN A 84 7.33 7.26 1.22
N GLU A 85 6.02 7.53 1.21
CA GLU A 85 5.40 8.48 2.13
C GLU A 85 5.48 7.97 3.58
N ALA A 86 5.22 6.68 3.83
CA ALA A 86 5.38 6.07 5.15
C ALA A 86 6.82 6.21 5.67
N LYS A 87 7.82 6.04 4.81
CA LYS A 87 9.23 6.19 5.13
C LYS A 87 9.59 7.60 5.59
N GLN A 88 8.88 8.63 5.10
CA GLN A 88 9.09 10.03 5.50
C GLN A 88 8.52 10.35 6.89
N LYS A 89 7.76 9.45 7.50
CA LYS A 89 7.14 9.60 8.84
C LYS A 89 6.38 10.92 9.01
N THR A 90 5.60 11.30 8.01
CA THR A 90 4.73 12.48 8.06
C THR A 90 3.62 12.29 9.11
N GLU A 91 2.87 13.35 9.40
CA GLU A 91 1.69 13.28 10.28
C GLU A 91 0.62 12.28 9.77
N ARG A 92 0.68 11.92 8.49
CA ARG A 92 -0.20 10.91 7.88
C ARG A 92 0.22 9.46 8.15
N LEU A 93 1.39 9.23 8.77
CA LEU A 93 1.91 7.89 9.01
C LEU A 93 0.88 6.93 9.64
N PRO A 94 0.13 7.29 10.70
CA PRO A 94 -0.87 6.38 11.28
C PRO A 94 -1.91 5.92 10.25
N HIS A 95 -2.44 6.84 9.45
CA HIS A 95 -3.42 6.51 8.40
C HIS A 95 -2.83 5.63 7.29
N ILE A 96 -1.55 5.82 6.97
CA ILE A 96 -0.86 4.96 6.00
C ILE A 96 -0.68 3.55 6.56
N LEU A 97 -0.35 3.42 7.84
CA LEU A 97 -0.21 2.12 8.49
C LEU A 97 -1.55 1.36 8.57
N MET A 98 -2.65 2.04 8.90
CA MET A 98 -4.01 1.46 8.79
C MET A 98 -4.33 1.05 7.35
N LYS A 99 -3.89 1.83 6.36
CA LYS A 99 -4.07 1.48 4.96
C LYS A 99 -3.31 0.21 4.57
N PHE A 100 -2.14 -0.04 5.14
CA PHE A 100 -1.43 -1.32 4.92
C PHE A 100 -2.21 -2.50 5.51
N TYR A 101 -2.90 -2.31 6.64
CA TYR A 101 -3.80 -3.32 7.18
C TYR A 101 -4.99 -3.59 6.26
N ASP A 102 -5.63 -2.55 5.72
CA ASP A 102 -6.68 -2.69 4.72
C ASP A 102 -6.22 -3.47 3.49
N LEU A 103 -5.02 -3.16 2.98
CA LEU A 103 -4.44 -3.82 1.81
C LEU A 103 -4.14 -5.30 2.10
N TYR A 104 -3.65 -5.60 3.30
CA TYR A 104 -3.48 -6.98 3.75
C TYR A 104 -4.84 -7.71 3.78
N CYS A 105 -5.87 -7.13 4.39
CA CYS A 105 -7.21 -7.71 4.44
C CYS A 105 -7.84 -7.90 3.06
N LYS A 106 -7.43 -7.09 2.08
CA LYS A 106 -7.87 -7.19 0.67
C LYS A 106 -7.00 -8.12 -0.18
N GLY A 107 -6.18 -8.96 0.42
CA GLY A 107 -5.49 -10.04 -0.27
C GLY A 107 -4.00 -9.81 -0.52
N TYR A 108 -3.45 -8.62 -0.32
CA TYR A 108 -2.01 -8.40 -0.44
C TYR A 108 -1.25 -8.96 0.77
N ASN A 109 -1.15 -10.30 0.85
CA ASN A 109 -0.56 -11.01 1.98
C ASN A 109 0.92 -10.68 2.23
N PHE A 110 1.62 -10.11 1.25
CA PHE A 110 2.99 -9.64 1.44
C PHE A 110 3.09 -8.41 2.37
N PHE A 111 1.97 -7.78 2.69
CA PHE A 111 1.87 -6.76 3.75
C PHE A 111 1.67 -7.34 5.16
N GLN A 112 1.84 -8.65 5.36
CA GLN A 112 1.60 -9.28 6.67
C GLN A 112 2.26 -8.53 7.82
N ASP A 113 3.52 -8.17 7.71
CA ASP A 113 4.26 -7.49 8.78
C ASP A 113 3.82 -6.03 8.94
N LEU A 114 3.71 -5.27 7.85
CA LEU A 114 3.24 -3.89 7.89
C LEU A 114 1.75 -3.78 8.23
N GLY A 115 0.92 -4.65 7.68
CA GLY A 115 -0.54 -4.62 7.88
C GLY A 115 -0.95 -5.25 9.19
N LEU A 116 -0.77 -6.58 9.33
CA LEU A 116 -1.20 -7.31 10.50
C LEU A 116 -0.30 -7.06 11.72
N GLY A 117 1.03 -6.90 11.50
CA GLY A 117 1.99 -6.67 12.57
C GLY A 117 1.92 -5.25 13.14
N ILE A 118 1.84 -4.23 12.30
CA ILE A 118 1.90 -2.82 12.69
C ILE A 118 0.55 -2.12 12.48
N GLY A 119 -0.03 -2.20 11.29
CA GLY A 119 -1.26 -1.48 10.93
C GLY A 119 -2.44 -1.82 11.83
N LEU A 120 -2.63 -3.09 12.16
CA LEU A 120 -3.66 -3.53 13.12
C LEU A 120 -3.43 -2.93 14.51
N ALA A 121 -2.19 -2.76 14.95
CA ALA A 121 -1.89 -2.15 16.24
C ALA A 121 -2.18 -0.64 16.28
N ILE A 122 -2.24 0.02 15.12
CA ILE A 122 -2.73 1.41 15.00
C ILE A 122 -4.25 1.43 14.92
N GLU A 123 -4.87 0.48 14.22
CA GLU A 123 -6.35 0.38 14.10
C GLU A 123 -7.01 0.08 15.45
N VAL A 124 -6.42 -0.81 16.25
CA VAL A 124 -6.90 -1.18 17.59
C VAL A 124 -5.76 -1.03 18.58
N PRO A 125 -5.45 0.21 19.01
CA PRO A 125 -4.30 0.48 19.82
C PRO A 125 -4.42 -0.07 21.25
N ARG A 126 -3.31 -0.60 21.75
CA ARG A 126 -3.17 -1.05 23.13
C ARG A 126 -1.94 -0.39 23.77
N VAL A 127 -2.19 0.52 24.68
CA VAL A 127 -1.13 1.24 25.39
C VAL A 127 -1.31 1.06 26.90
N ASN A 128 -0.27 0.63 27.60
CA ASN A 128 -0.24 0.50 29.08
C ASN A 128 -1.42 -0.29 29.65
N ASN A 129 -1.77 -1.45 29.07
CA ASN A 129 -2.92 -2.30 29.44
C ASN A 129 -4.31 -1.64 29.22
N MET A 130 -4.38 -0.48 28.60
CA MET A 130 -5.62 0.12 28.15
C MET A 130 -5.82 -0.19 26.67
N THR A 131 -7.06 -0.51 26.32
CA THR A 131 -7.46 -0.64 24.91
C THR A 131 -8.22 0.62 24.55
N ALA A 132 -7.77 1.33 23.53
CA ALA A 132 -8.56 2.39 22.90
C ALA A 132 -9.31 1.79 21.71
N ASP A 133 -10.50 2.32 21.41
CA ASP A 133 -11.29 1.82 20.28
C ASP A 133 -10.73 2.28 18.93
N ASN A 134 -9.97 3.38 18.92
CA ASN A 134 -9.32 3.92 17.74
C ASN A 134 -8.10 4.80 18.09
N TRP A 135 -7.33 5.14 17.06
CA TRP A 135 -6.13 5.98 17.17
C TRP A 135 -6.37 7.36 17.81
N ASP A 136 -7.50 7.99 17.49
CA ASP A 136 -7.81 9.38 17.91
C ASP A 136 -8.16 9.48 19.40
N GLU A 137 -8.40 8.37 20.08
CA GLU A 137 -8.63 8.32 21.53
C GLU A 137 -7.33 8.35 22.34
N LEU A 138 -6.19 8.13 21.70
CA LEU A 138 -4.89 8.18 22.35
C LEU A 138 -4.44 9.63 22.54
N THR A 139 -3.78 9.89 23.69
CA THR A 139 -3.06 11.16 23.87
C THR A 139 -1.88 11.26 22.91
N SER A 140 -1.38 12.47 22.67
CA SER A 140 -0.23 12.69 21.79
C SER A 140 1.03 11.95 22.27
N GLU A 141 1.21 11.81 23.60
CA GLU A 141 2.31 11.06 24.19
C GLU A 141 2.17 9.56 23.91
N GLN A 142 0.96 9.01 24.04
CA GLN A 142 0.67 7.59 23.75
C GLN A 142 0.83 7.29 22.26
N GLN A 143 0.35 8.18 21.39
CA GLN A 143 0.53 8.07 19.94
C GLN A 143 2.01 8.01 19.58
N LYS A 144 2.81 8.91 20.14
CA LYS A 144 4.24 8.93 19.92
C LYS A 144 4.93 7.67 20.45
N GLU A 145 4.63 7.26 21.68
CA GLU A 145 5.19 6.05 22.30
C GLU A 145 4.91 4.81 21.42
N LEU A 146 3.67 4.70 20.92
CA LEU A 146 3.27 3.58 20.06
C LEU A 146 4.05 3.58 18.73
N LEU A 147 4.16 4.73 18.06
CA LEU A 147 4.91 4.85 16.81
C LEU A 147 6.41 4.61 16.99
N ASP A 148 7.00 5.18 18.04
CA ASP A 148 8.42 5.00 18.35
C ASP A 148 8.73 3.52 18.66
N GLY A 149 7.77 2.81 19.26
CA GLY A 149 7.89 1.38 19.57
C GLY A 149 8.00 0.47 18.35
N PHE A 150 7.60 0.91 17.17
CA PHE A 150 7.74 0.12 15.94
C PHE A 150 9.12 0.23 15.28
N SER A 151 9.92 1.24 15.65
CA SER A 151 11.28 1.39 15.08
C SER A 151 12.28 0.44 15.76
N PRO A 152 13.22 -0.15 15.01
CA PRO A 152 13.49 0.03 13.58
C PRO A 152 12.71 -0.92 12.66
N GLN A 153 11.85 -1.80 13.17
CA GLN A 153 11.17 -2.83 12.38
C GLN A 153 10.26 -2.24 11.30
N LEU A 154 9.62 -1.10 11.57
CA LEU A 154 8.78 -0.42 10.58
C LEU A 154 9.57 -0.08 9.32
N GLU A 155 10.73 0.54 9.50
CA GLU A 155 11.62 0.94 8.41
C GLU A 155 12.11 -0.27 7.62
N GLU A 156 12.53 -1.31 8.33
CA GLU A 156 12.99 -2.56 7.72
C GLU A 156 11.89 -3.22 6.88
N CYS A 157 10.65 -3.27 7.38
CA CYS A 157 9.54 -3.85 6.65
C CYS A 157 9.14 -3.01 5.42
N ILE A 158 9.17 -1.68 5.54
CA ILE A 158 8.90 -0.78 4.41
C ILE A 158 9.95 -1.00 3.30
N GLU A 159 11.23 -1.02 3.65
CA GLU A 159 12.33 -1.21 2.70
C GLU A 159 12.26 -2.58 2.02
N GLU A 160 11.87 -3.59 2.75
CA GLU A 160 11.74 -4.94 2.21
C GLU A 160 10.60 -5.05 1.19
N VAL A 161 9.43 -4.46 1.48
CA VAL A 161 8.32 -4.44 0.53
C VAL A 161 8.67 -3.62 -0.71
N ILE A 162 9.35 -2.46 -0.57
CA ILE A 162 9.85 -1.68 -1.70
C ILE A 162 10.79 -2.55 -2.55
N TYR A 163 11.74 -3.24 -1.93
CA TYR A 163 12.67 -4.12 -2.60
C TYR A 163 11.96 -5.23 -3.40
N TRP A 164 10.93 -5.86 -2.83
CA TRP A 164 10.18 -6.92 -3.54
C TRP A 164 9.44 -6.39 -4.76
N LEU A 165 8.85 -5.21 -4.66
CA LEU A 165 8.15 -4.57 -5.78
C LEU A 165 9.13 -4.13 -6.88
N GLU A 166 10.23 -3.47 -6.52
CA GLU A 166 11.23 -2.99 -7.47
C GLU A 166 11.99 -4.11 -8.19
N THR A 167 12.27 -5.20 -7.47
CA THR A 167 12.95 -6.38 -8.04
C THR A 167 12.01 -7.38 -8.69
N LYS A 168 10.70 -7.07 -8.76
CA LYS A 168 9.65 -7.95 -9.30
C LYS A 168 9.56 -9.31 -8.60
N LYS A 169 9.94 -9.41 -7.34
CA LYS A 169 9.62 -10.56 -6.49
C LYS A 169 8.14 -10.60 -6.13
N ILE A 170 7.51 -9.45 -6.11
CA ILE A 170 6.06 -9.25 -6.10
C ILE A 170 5.69 -8.50 -7.38
N ILE A 171 4.77 -9.07 -8.15
CA ILE A 171 4.22 -8.44 -9.36
C ILE A 171 2.73 -8.25 -9.16
N LEU A 172 2.28 -7.00 -9.06
CA LEU A 172 0.87 -6.67 -8.95
C LEU A 172 0.22 -6.78 -10.33
N THR A 173 -0.98 -7.34 -10.40
CA THR A 173 -1.75 -7.47 -11.65
C THR A 173 -2.68 -6.28 -11.89
N GLY A 174 -3.08 -5.60 -10.81
CA GLY A 174 -4.13 -4.59 -10.85
C GLY A 174 -5.54 -5.17 -10.96
N GLU A 175 -5.67 -6.48 -10.90
CA GLU A 175 -6.92 -7.22 -10.96
C GLU A 175 -7.41 -7.61 -9.57
N GLN A 176 -8.68 -7.97 -9.48
CA GLN A 176 -9.32 -8.48 -8.29
C GLN A 176 -10.06 -9.77 -8.62
N ASP A 177 -10.09 -10.71 -7.68
CA ASP A 177 -10.88 -11.91 -7.78
C ASP A 177 -12.40 -11.64 -7.61
N GLU A 178 -13.21 -12.69 -7.68
CA GLU A 178 -14.69 -12.61 -7.60
C GLU A 178 -15.20 -12.04 -6.27
N ILE A 179 -14.39 -12.08 -5.20
CA ILE A 179 -14.74 -11.55 -3.88
C ILE A 179 -14.04 -10.20 -3.57
N GLY A 180 -13.33 -9.64 -4.54
CA GLY A 180 -12.70 -8.33 -4.47
C GLY A 180 -11.31 -8.32 -3.81
N HIS A 181 -10.66 -9.47 -3.68
CA HIS A 181 -9.28 -9.53 -3.25
C HIS A 181 -8.35 -9.21 -4.42
N TYR A 182 -7.31 -8.44 -4.15
CA TYR A 182 -6.29 -8.11 -5.13
C TYR A 182 -5.45 -9.33 -5.49
N GLU A 183 -5.22 -9.50 -6.77
CA GLU A 183 -4.36 -10.54 -7.32
C GLU A 183 -2.92 -10.04 -7.53
N TYR A 184 -1.95 -10.92 -7.31
CA TYR A 184 -0.54 -10.66 -7.54
C TYR A 184 0.24 -11.97 -7.68
N GLU A 185 1.41 -11.90 -8.31
CA GLU A 185 2.35 -13.01 -8.38
C GLU A 185 3.42 -12.87 -7.30
N ASP A 186 3.74 -13.96 -6.59
CA ASP A 186 4.68 -13.98 -5.47
C ASP A 186 5.85 -14.91 -5.72
N TYR A 187 6.98 -14.35 -6.12
CA TYR A 187 8.25 -15.02 -6.38
C TYR A 187 9.24 -14.94 -5.22
N ARG A 188 8.80 -14.51 -4.05
CA ARG A 188 9.62 -14.51 -2.83
C ARG A 188 9.99 -15.95 -2.44
N THR A 189 11.19 -16.11 -1.88
CA THR A 189 11.62 -17.38 -1.28
C THR A 189 10.81 -17.70 -0.02
N VAL A 190 10.87 -18.96 0.42
CA VAL A 190 10.21 -19.38 1.66
C VAL A 190 10.69 -18.57 2.86
N GLU A 191 11.98 -18.21 2.90
CA GLU A 191 12.54 -17.38 3.99
C GLU A 191 11.99 -15.96 3.95
N GLU A 192 11.86 -15.36 2.77
CA GLU A 192 11.29 -14.01 2.60
C GLU A 192 9.79 -13.93 2.89
N LYS A 193 9.11 -15.06 2.90
CA LYS A 193 7.67 -15.15 3.26
C LYS A 193 7.45 -15.27 4.77
N LYS A 194 8.51 -15.52 5.55
CA LYS A 194 8.39 -15.61 7.00
C LYS A 194 8.22 -14.24 7.62
N SER A 195 7.20 -14.11 8.49
CA SER A 195 7.01 -12.89 9.25
C SER A 195 8.18 -12.63 10.22
N LYS A 196 8.56 -11.37 10.35
CA LYS A 196 9.54 -10.91 11.34
C LYS A 196 8.91 -10.71 12.72
N PHE A 197 7.59 -10.50 12.76
CA PHE A 197 6.83 -10.26 13.99
C PHE A 197 6.24 -11.55 14.58
N TRP A 198 5.95 -12.54 13.73
CA TRP A 198 5.24 -13.73 14.11
C TRP A 198 6.15 -14.94 13.99
N VAL A 199 6.50 -15.55 15.11
CA VAL A 199 7.22 -16.82 15.15
C VAL A 199 6.22 -17.93 15.46
N THR A 200 6.01 -18.84 14.52
CA THR A 200 5.27 -20.07 14.79
C THR A 200 6.19 -21.02 15.55
N VAL A 201 5.93 -21.23 16.82
CA VAL A 201 6.66 -22.23 17.61
C VAL A 201 6.05 -23.60 17.29
N SER A 202 6.75 -24.42 16.52
CA SER A 202 6.28 -25.72 16.03
C SER A 202 6.68 -26.89 16.91
N GLU A 203 7.04 -26.68 18.16
CA GLU A 203 7.30 -27.81 19.07
C GLU A 203 6.25 -27.80 20.18
N ASP A 204 5.53 -28.90 20.28
CA ASP A 204 4.53 -29.22 21.28
C ASP A 204 3.15 -28.53 21.20
N LYS A 205 2.51 -28.59 20.05
CA LYS A 205 1.05 -28.43 19.88
C LYS A 205 0.39 -27.17 20.43
N VAL A 206 1.11 -26.12 20.68
CA VAL A 206 0.56 -24.81 21.04
C VAL A 206 0.94 -23.80 20.00
N THR A 207 -0.02 -23.44 19.15
CA THR A 207 0.14 -22.30 18.23
C THR A 207 0.02 -21.04 19.06
N GLY A 208 1.15 -20.40 19.35
CA GLY A 208 1.19 -19.10 20.01
C GLY A 208 1.80 -18.06 19.07
N PHE A 209 1.24 -16.88 19.06
CA PHE A 209 1.84 -15.74 18.36
C PHE A 209 2.78 -15.00 19.32
N TYR A 210 4.04 -14.89 18.93
CA TYR A 210 5.04 -14.14 19.71
C TYR A 210 5.65 -13.06 18.82
N THR A 211 5.74 -11.84 19.32
CA THR A 211 6.55 -10.80 18.67
C THR A 211 8.01 -11.01 19.03
N SER A 212 8.91 -10.95 18.05
CA SER A 212 10.34 -11.22 18.26
C SER A 212 11.06 -10.20 19.14
N LYS A 213 10.47 -9.05 19.39
CA LYS A 213 10.96 -8.03 20.36
C LYS A 213 9.77 -7.19 20.85
N ASN A 214 9.61 -7.14 22.12
CA ASN A 214 8.94 -6.22 23.05
C ASN A 214 8.25 -4.95 22.51
N ILE A 215 7.58 -4.98 21.37
CA ILE A 215 6.96 -3.75 20.88
C ILE A 215 5.69 -3.44 21.66
N LEU A 216 5.00 -4.43 22.24
CA LEU A 216 3.76 -4.21 22.99
C LEU A 216 3.48 -5.27 24.09
N TRP A 217 4.36 -6.24 24.30
CA TRP A 217 4.09 -7.33 25.22
C TRP A 217 5.29 -7.60 26.13
N ASP A 218 5.17 -7.21 27.38
CA ASP A 218 6.11 -7.67 28.41
C ASP A 218 5.98 -9.19 28.57
N LYS A 219 7.07 -9.94 28.31
CA LYS A 219 7.14 -11.40 28.43
C LYS A 219 6.66 -11.93 29.78
N LYS A 220 6.57 -11.07 30.81
CA LYS A 220 6.15 -11.45 32.18
C LYS A 220 4.63 -11.50 32.36
N THR A 221 3.83 -11.01 31.42
CA THR A 221 2.37 -10.88 31.58
C THR A 221 1.55 -11.68 30.60
N VAL A 222 2.16 -12.51 29.73
CA VAL A 222 1.40 -13.36 28.81
C VAL A 222 0.72 -14.47 29.62
N LYS A 223 -0.45 -14.17 30.17
CA LYS A 223 -1.37 -15.22 30.57
C LYS A 223 -1.75 -15.99 29.31
N LYS A 224 -1.63 -17.30 29.38
CA LYS A 224 -2.04 -18.19 28.29
C LYS A 224 -3.51 -17.89 28.03
N TRP A 225 -3.92 -17.68 26.75
CA TRP A 225 -5.27 -17.21 26.38
C TRP A 225 -6.41 -18.06 26.97
N TRP A 226 -6.16 -19.35 27.27
CA TRP A 226 -7.14 -20.20 27.95
C TRP A 226 -7.30 -19.93 29.46
N GLU A 227 -6.49 -19.07 30.06
CA GLU A 227 -6.64 -18.63 31.45
C GLU A 227 -7.68 -17.52 31.61
N PHE A 228 -8.20 -16.99 30.50
CA PHE A 228 -9.31 -16.01 30.49
C PHE A 228 -10.68 -16.65 30.63
N TRP A 229 -10.79 -17.97 30.60
CA TRP A 229 -12.06 -18.72 30.67
C TRP A 229 -12.22 -19.52 31.95
N LYS A 230 -11.53 -19.18 33.03
CA LYS A 230 -11.74 -19.77 34.36
C LYS A 230 -12.31 -18.77 35.34
#